data_cdcaac82ab6e4ffabb0d56e54cce97c4
#
_entry.id   cdcaac82ab6e4ffabb0d56e54cce97c4
#
_cell.length_a   1.000
_cell.length_b   1.000
_cell.length_c   1.000
_cell.angle_alpha   90.00
_cell.angle_beta   90.00
_cell.angle_gamma   90.00
#
_symmetry.space_group_name_H-M   'P 1'
#
loop_
_entity.id
_entity.type
_entity.pdbx_description
1 polymer ?
#
loop_
_entity_poly.entity_id
_entity_poly.type
_entity_poly.pdbx_seq_one_letter_code
_entity_poly.pdbx_strand_id
1 'polypeptide(L)'
;MRIARPLRAFTVLALCAFCRVGTAASAYHLTSSISIPGAGGWDYLIADSQNRRLYVSHANAVEVVDLDSEKVVGRIPNTNGVHGIALADDLGRGFISAGRDNQVVIFDLKTLATIGTAKTGTNPDGILYEPETHRVFTFNGRSGNATAIDARDGSVLKTIELGGKPEFPTTDGKGNVFVNIEDKNEIIHLDAATFEVKAHWSIAPAESPSGMAIDTAQHRLFSVCDGKLMVVVDYQSGKVVTTVPIGDGPDAAAYDPGTRTVFSSNGQDGTLTVVKVEAHDQYMPATVQTKKGARTMALDLKTHKVYLSSADYGSSPAATASNPHPRPSIVPGSFKLLVLSQ
;
A
#
# COMPACT_ATOMS: atom_id res chain seq x y z
N MET A 1 48.22 9.69 -69.84
CA MET A 1 48.56 10.30 -68.54
C MET A 1 47.27 10.44 -67.76
N ARG A 2 46.89 9.49 -66.90
CA ARG A 2 45.67 9.53 -66.10
C ARG A 2 46.08 9.82 -64.66
N ILE A 3 45.58 10.92 -64.16
CA ILE A 3 45.84 11.41 -62.79
C ILE A 3 44.76 10.77 -61.86
N ALA A 4 45.20 9.93 -60.91
CA ALA A 4 44.37 9.34 -59.88
C ALA A 4 44.18 10.38 -58.74
N ARG A 5 42.91 10.61 -58.36
CA ARG A 5 42.53 11.40 -57.17
C ARG A 5 42.45 10.52 -55.95
N PRO A 6 42.96 10.90 -54.78
CA PRO A 6 42.85 10.12 -53.56
C PRO A 6 41.46 10.30 -52.91
N LEU A 7 40.86 9.19 -52.55
CA LEU A 7 39.61 9.09 -51.79
C LEU A 7 39.91 9.44 -50.31
N ARG A 8 39.33 10.52 -49.82
CA ARG A 8 39.39 10.88 -48.39
C ARG A 8 38.29 10.12 -47.65
N ALA A 9 38.68 9.18 -46.78
CA ALA A 9 37.78 8.52 -45.85
C ALA A 9 37.43 9.48 -44.69
N PHE A 10 36.14 9.82 -44.54
CA PHE A 10 35.63 10.50 -43.37
C PHE A 10 35.28 9.46 -42.33
N THR A 11 36.02 9.37 -41.24
CA THR A 11 35.70 8.56 -40.06
C THR A 11 34.70 9.38 -39.22
N VAL A 12 33.44 8.96 -39.21
CA VAL A 12 32.42 9.51 -38.31
C VAL A 12 32.60 8.84 -36.95
N LEU A 13 33.12 9.61 -36.01
CA LEU A 13 33.21 9.17 -34.59
C LEU A 13 31.81 9.36 -33.97
N ALA A 14 31.05 8.28 -33.81
CA ALA A 14 29.80 8.30 -33.07
C ALA A 14 30.10 8.41 -31.57
N LEU A 15 29.89 9.60 -31.01
CA LEU A 15 29.97 9.84 -29.58
C LEU A 15 28.70 9.31 -28.93
N CYS A 16 28.72 8.07 -28.42
CA CYS A 16 27.67 7.53 -27.55
C CYS A 16 27.72 8.27 -26.20
N ALA A 17 26.89 9.27 -26.03
CA ALA A 17 26.64 9.88 -24.73
C ALA A 17 25.89 8.88 -23.85
N PHE A 18 26.61 8.14 -23.00
CA PHE A 18 26.00 7.42 -21.90
C PHE A 18 25.43 8.45 -20.90
N CYS A 19 24.12 8.72 -20.98
CA CYS A 19 23.41 9.37 -19.89
C CYS A 19 23.52 8.44 -18.66
N ARG A 20 24.44 8.74 -17.76
CA ARG A 20 24.40 8.17 -16.40
C ARG A 20 23.16 8.77 -15.74
N VAL A 21 22.12 7.99 -15.60
CA VAL A 21 21.03 8.26 -14.68
C VAL A 21 21.64 8.21 -13.28
N GLY A 22 22.05 9.37 -12.79
CA GLY A 22 22.49 9.51 -11.41
C GLY A 22 21.28 9.23 -10.52
N THR A 23 21.30 8.17 -9.74
CA THR A 23 20.34 7.96 -8.66
C THR A 23 20.51 9.12 -7.69
N ALA A 24 19.55 10.04 -7.63
CA ALA A 24 19.53 11.07 -6.61
C ALA A 24 19.46 10.36 -5.25
N ALA A 25 20.31 10.77 -4.30
CA ALA A 25 20.20 10.28 -2.94
C ALA A 25 18.85 10.75 -2.36
N SER A 26 18.09 9.83 -1.78
CA SER A 26 16.88 10.20 -1.05
C SER A 26 17.25 11.03 0.19
N ALA A 27 16.48 12.08 0.47
CA ALA A 27 16.59 12.78 1.74
C ALA A 27 16.05 11.94 2.92
N TYR A 28 15.20 10.94 2.65
CA TYR A 28 14.65 10.05 3.68
C TYR A 28 15.71 9.09 4.22
N HIS A 29 15.70 8.92 5.55
CA HIS A 29 16.56 7.97 6.26
C HIS A 29 15.86 7.45 7.52
N LEU A 30 16.33 6.33 8.07
CA LEU A 30 15.83 5.77 9.33
C LEU A 30 16.26 6.68 10.49
N THR A 31 15.27 7.23 11.21
CA THR A 31 15.52 8.17 12.32
C THR A 31 15.29 7.56 13.69
N SER A 32 14.27 6.71 13.84
CA SER A 32 13.95 6.05 15.11
C SER A 32 13.20 4.74 14.89
N SER A 33 12.88 4.05 15.98
CA SER A 33 11.96 2.92 15.96
C SER A 33 11.08 2.91 17.22
N ILE A 34 9.81 2.50 17.06
CA ILE A 34 8.83 2.40 18.11
C ILE A 34 8.57 0.93 18.41
N SER A 35 8.88 0.44 19.59
CA SER A 35 8.60 -0.94 19.99
C SER A 35 7.11 -1.11 20.26
N ILE A 36 6.52 -2.16 19.67
CA ILE A 36 5.13 -2.55 19.92
C ILE A 36 5.15 -3.84 20.72
N PRO A 37 4.57 -3.87 21.93
CA PRO A 37 4.60 -5.06 22.76
C PRO A 37 3.70 -6.16 22.23
N GLY A 38 4.06 -7.41 22.52
CA GLY A 38 3.28 -8.59 22.16
C GLY A 38 4.00 -9.52 21.19
N ALA A 39 3.31 -10.55 20.78
CA ALA A 39 3.78 -11.53 19.82
C ALA A 39 2.74 -11.72 18.71
N GLY A 40 3.19 -12.09 17.52
CA GLY A 40 2.34 -12.33 16.36
C GLY A 40 2.81 -11.61 15.11
N GLY A 41 2.10 -11.84 14.02
CA GLY A 41 2.31 -11.14 12.76
C GLY A 41 1.59 -9.79 12.71
N TRP A 42 1.82 -9.10 11.63
CA TRP A 42 1.20 -7.80 11.33
C TRP A 42 0.80 -7.75 9.86
N ASP A 43 0.02 -6.72 9.54
CA ASP A 43 -0.33 -6.38 8.17
C ASP A 43 -0.36 -4.85 8.01
N TYR A 44 -1.47 -4.27 7.55
CA TYR A 44 -1.55 -2.84 7.27
C TYR A 44 -1.52 -1.98 8.54
N LEU A 45 -1.18 -0.73 8.33
CA LEU A 45 -1.24 0.33 9.33
C LEU A 45 -1.73 1.61 8.65
N ILE A 46 -2.37 2.50 9.41
CA ILE A 46 -2.85 3.78 8.88
C ILE A 46 -2.58 4.91 9.87
N ALA A 47 -2.10 6.05 9.34
CA ALA A 47 -1.87 7.25 10.12
C ALA A 47 -3.07 8.20 10.03
N ASP A 48 -3.64 8.53 11.17
CA ASP A 48 -4.55 9.65 11.36
C ASP A 48 -3.71 10.89 11.69
N SER A 49 -3.32 11.60 10.66
CA SER A 49 -2.46 12.78 10.79
C SER A 49 -3.15 13.93 11.52
N GLN A 50 -4.48 14.00 11.48
CA GLN A 50 -5.26 15.05 12.10
C GLN A 50 -5.36 14.84 13.63
N ASN A 51 -5.72 13.63 14.06
CA ASN A 51 -5.88 13.28 15.48
C ASN A 51 -4.58 12.72 16.11
N ARG A 52 -3.47 12.71 15.34
CA ARG A 52 -2.13 12.29 15.75
C ARG A 52 -2.07 10.86 16.27
N ARG A 53 -2.75 9.93 15.59
CA ARG A 53 -2.76 8.51 15.94
C ARG A 53 -2.29 7.65 14.76
N LEU A 54 -1.61 6.57 15.09
CA LEU A 54 -1.25 5.52 14.14
C LEU A 54 -1.90 4.22 14.61
N TYR A 55 -2.73 3.65 13.77
CA TYR A 55 -3.39 2.37 14.01
C TYR A 55 -2.60 1.27 13.33
N VAL A 56 -2.20 0.25 14.08
CA VAL A 56 -1.28 -0.80 13.64
C VAL A 56 -1.90 -2.16 13.85
N SER A 57 -2.11 -2.93 12.78
CA SER A 57 -2.56 -4.31 12.90
C SER A 57 -1.46 -5.16 13.57
N HIS A 58 -1.81 -5.93 14.60
CA HIS A 58 -0.88 -6.79 15.29
C HIS A 58 -1.58 -8.01 15.92
N ALA A 59 -1.25 -9.18 15.44
CA ALA A 59 -1.80 -10.47 15.90
C ALA A 59 -3.34 -10.55 15.78
N ASN A 60 -4.07 -10.28 16.85
CA ASN A 60 -5.53 -10.29 16.93
C ASN A 60 -6.11 -8.97 17.47
N ALA A 61 -5.36 -7.89 17.30
CA ALA A 61 -5.72 -6.56 17.78
C ALA A 61 -5.18 -5.47 16.85
N VAL A 62 -5.69 -4.26 17.03
CA VAL A 62 -5.07 -3.03 16.52
C VAL A 62 -4.44 -2.29 17.69
N GLU A 63 -3.13 -2.05 17.62
CA GLU A 63 -2.43 -1.19 18.56
C GLU A 63 -2.55 0.26 18.09
N VAL A 64 -2.74 1.19 19.03
CA VAL A 64 -2.85 2.62 18.74
C VAL A 64 -1.65 3.34 19.33
N VAL A 65 -0.88 3.97 18.45
CA VAL A 65 0.32 4.74 18.80
C VAL A 65 0.00 6.22 18.66
N ASP A 66 0.40 7.01 19.65
CA ASP A 66 0.40 8.47 19.56
C ASP A 66 1.62 8.93 18.74
N LEU A 67 1.38 9.66 17.66
CA LEU A 67 2.41 10.07 16.71
C LEU A 67 3.37 11.13 17.22
N ASP A 68 2.99 11.88 18.28
CA ASP A 68 3.82 12.94 18.82
C ASP A 68 4.74 12.41 19.93
N SER A 69 4.24 11.52 20.79
CA SER A 69 5.03 10.90 21.87
C SER A 69 5.71 9.59 21.45
N GLU A 70 5.34 9.03 20.30
CA GLU A 70 5.81 7.74 19.79
C GLU A 70 5.55 6.57 20.77
N LYS A 71 4.42 6.61 21.51
CA LYS A 71 4.05 5.60 22.50
C LYS A 71 2.74 4.91 22.15
N VAL A 72 2.63 3.63 22.51
CA VAL A 72 1.36 2.92 22.47
C VAL A 72 0.44 3.52 23.53
N VAL A 73 -0.73 4.02 23.13
CA VAL A 73 -1.70 4.71 23.98
C VAL A 73 -3.05 4.01 24.04
N GLY A 74 -3.25 2.97 23.23
CA GLY A 74 -4.50 2.22 23.21
C GLY A 74 -4.40 0.92 22.45
N ARG A 75 -5.45 0.09 22.58
CA ARG A 75 -5.57 -1.19 21.91
C ARG A 75 -7.04 -1.51 21.61
N ILE A 76 -7.33 -2.01 20.41
CA ILE A 76 -8.64 -2.51 20.02
C ILE A 76 -8.51 -4.03 19.88
N PRO A 77 -9.03 -4.81 20.85
CA PRO A 77 -8.88 -6.26 20.87
C PRO A 77 -9.93 -6.97 20.01
N ASN A 78 -9.83 -8.32 19.92
CA ASN A 78 -10.81 -9.19 19.27
C ASN A 78 -10.99 -8.94 17.77
N THR A 79 -9.90 -8.68 17.08
CA THR A 79 -9.84 -8.53 15.62
C THR A 79 -9.03 -9.69 15.02
N ASN A 80 -9.58 -10.92 15.10
CA ASN A 80 -8.85 -12.12 14.72
C ASN A 80 -8.45 -12.13 13.24
N GLY A 81 -7.14 -12.27 12.99
CA GLY A 81 -6.59 -12.16 11.64
C GLY A 81 -6.80 -10.78 11.06
N VAL A 82 -6.52 -9.75 11.86
CA VAL A 82 -6.59 -8.35 11.44
C VAL A 82 -5.69 -8.09 10.24
N HIS A 83 -6.23 -7.37 9.25
CA HIS A 83 -5.50 -6.90 8.08
C HIS A 83 -5.51 -5.36 8.02
N GLY A 84 -6.58 -4.77 7.49
CA GLY A 84 -6.67 -3.33 7.25
C GLY A 84 -7.50 -2.56 8.27
N ILE A 85 -7.30 -1.25 8.30
CA ILE A 85 -8.04 -0.28 9.10
C ILE A 85 -8.48 0.87 8.19
N ALA A 86 -9.74 1.28 8.28
CA ALA A 86 -10.27 2.47 7.62
C ALA A 86 -10.86 3.43 8.66
N LEU A 87 -10.68 4.73 8.45
CA LEU A 87 -11.14 5.78 9.36
C LEU A 87 -12.21 6.63 8.69
N ALA A 88 -13.32 6.85 9.36
CA ALA A 88 -14.40 7.77 8.99
C ALA A 88 -14.43 8.87 10.05
N ASP A 89 -13.50 9.82 9.96
CA ASP A 89 -13.30 10.87 10.96
C ASP A 89 -14.52 11.75 11.12
N ASP A 90 -15.21 12.04 10.02
CA ASP A 90 -16.47 12.79 9.99
C ASP A 90 -17.62 12.12 10.75
N LEU A 91 -17.55 10.79 10.91
CA LEU A 91 -18.51 9.98 11.66
C LEU A 91 -18.00 9.58 13.05
N GLY A 92 -16.73 9.87 13.38
CA GLY A 92 -16.07 9.45 14.60
C GLY A 92 -15.92 7.93 14.72
N ARG A 93 -15.84 7.21 13.61
CA ARG A 93 -15.82 5.74 13.55
C ARG A 93 -14.61 5.22 12.80
N GLY A 94 -14.12 4.07 13.25
CA GLY A 94 -13.13 3.28 12.54
C GLY A 94 -13.64 1.86 12.25
N PHE A 95 -13.04 1.24 11.25
CA PHE A 95 -13.44 -0.05 10.70
C PHE A 95 -12.20 -0.92 10.52
N ILE A 96 -12.25 -2.17 10.97
CA ILE A 96 -11.13 -3.11 10.95
C ILE A 96 -11.56 -4.38 10.23
N SER A 97 -10.85 -4.79 9.19
CA SER A 97 -11.06 -6.08 8.56
C SER A 97 -10.46 -7.20 9.42
N ALA A 98 -11.31 -8.12 9.90
CA ALA A 98 -10.96 -9.27 10.72
C ALA A 98 -11.09 -10.56 9.89
N GLY A 99 -10.03 -10.90 9.15
CA GLY A 99 -10.05 -11.92 8.10
C GLY A 99 -10.46 -13.31 8.57
N ARG A 100 -10.01 -13.73 9.76
CA ARG A 100 -10.36 -15.05 10.29
C ARG A 100 -11.82 -15.16 10.76
N ASP A 101 -12.42 -14.04 11.13
CA ASP A 101 -13.80 -13.98 11.61
C ASP A 101 -14.80 -13.67 10.48
N ASN A 102 -14.32 -13.38 9.27
CA ASN A 102 -15.13 -12.94 8.12
C ASN A 102 -16.07 -11.81 8.50
N GLN A 103 -15.51 -10.76 9.09
CA GLN A 103 -16.26 -9.59 9.53
C GLN A 103 -15.40 -8.32 9.52
N VAL A 104 -16.09 -7.20 9.53
CA VAL A 104 -15.53 -5.90 9.89
C VAL A 104 -15.91 -5.59 11.34
N VAL A 105 -14.94 -5.23 12.16
CA VAL A 105 -15.15 -4.69 13.51
C VAL A 105 -15.26 -3.18 13.41
N ILE A 106 -16.30 -2.60 14.00
CA ILE A 106 -16.57 -1.16 14.02
C ILE A 106 -16.23 -0.63 15.41
N PHE A 107 -15.47 0.45 15.47
CA PHE A 107 -15.05 1.03 16.75
C PHE A 107 -15.23 2.55 16.76
N ASP A 108 -15.36 3.11 17.94
CA ASP A 108 -15.42 4.56 18.19
C ASP A 108 -13.99 5.13 18.24
N LEU A 109 -13.70 6.14 17.41
CA LEU A 109 -12.35 6.71 17.29
C LEU A 109 -11.86 7.39 18.56
N LYS A 110 -12.76 7.92 19.39
CA LYS A 110 -12.38 8.64 20.62
C LYS A 110 -12.04 7.67 21.74
N THR A 111 -12.90 6.67 21.96
CA THR A 111 -12.81 5.74 23.10
C THR A 111 -12.08 4.45 22.76
N LEU A 112 -11.89 4.13 21.48
CA LEU A 112 -11.37 2.87 20.95
C LEU A 112 -12.25 1.64 21.27
N ALA A 113 -13.45 1.86 21.79
CA ALA A 113 -14.37 0.79 22.12
C ALA A 113 -15.00 0.20 20.85
N THR A 114 -15.11 -1.11 20.78
CA THR A 114 -15.91 -1.77 19.74
C THR A 114 -17.37 -1.42 19.92
N ILE A 115 -18.03 -0.93 18.87
CA ILE A 115 -19.44 -0.49 18.88
C ILE A 115 -20.32 -1.35 17.97
N GLY A 116 -19.74 -2.23 17.18
CA GLY A 116 -20.49 -3.14 16.30
C GLY A 116 -19.59 -4.03 15.44
N THR A 117 -20.25 -4.88 14.65
CA THR A 117 -19.58 -5.70 13.62
C THR A 117 -20.50 -5.82 12.39
N ALA A 118 -19.89 -5.98 11.22
CA ALA A 118 -20.60 -6.27 9.97
C ALA A 118 -20.05 -7.56 9.35
N LYS A 119 -20.92 -8.45 8.88
CA LYS A 119 -20.50 -9.69 8.18
C LYS A 119 -20.00 -9.36 6.78
N THR A 120 -19.01 -10.13 6.32
CA THR A 120 -18.37 -9.94 5.03
C THR A 120 -18.32 -11.24 4.23
N GLY A 121 -17.72 -11.21 3.05
CA GLY A 121 -17.22 -12.41 2.39
C GLY A 121 -16.05 -13.04 3.14
N THR A 122 -15.41 -14.03 2.53
CA THR A 122 -14.35 -14.80 3.19
C THR A 122 -13.01 -14.09 3.13
N ASN A 123 -12.38 -13.93 4.30
CA ASN A 123 -11.09 -13.28 4.50
C ASN A 123 -11.10 -11.84 3.99
N PRO A 124 -11.86 -10.92 4.64
CA PRO A 124 -11.74 -9.50 4.38
C PRO A 124 -10.31 -9.04 4.68
N ASP A 125 -9.71 -8.34 3.71
CA ASP A 125 -8.31 -7.90 3.70
C ASP A 125 -8.24 -6.38 3.57
N GLY A 126 -8.00 -5.86 2.37
CA GLY A 126 -8.05 -4.44 2.11
C GLY A 126 -9.40 -3.82 2.50
N ILE A 127 -9.37 -2.64 3.08
CA ILE A 127 -10.56 -1.91 3.52
C ILE A 127 -10.35 -0.41 3.32
N LEU A 128 -11.39 0.30 2.88
CA LEU A 128 -11.39 1.75 2.77
C LEU A 128 -12.73 2.35 3.18
N TYR A 129 -12.70 3.62 3.59
CA TYR A 129 -13.86 4.49 3.72
C TYR A 129 -13.92 5.45 2.53
N GLU A 130 -15.09 5.54 1.90
CA GLU A 130 -15.38 6.47 0.81
C GLU A 130 -16.31 7.59 1.35
N PRO A 131 -15.80 8.84 1.48
CA PRO A 131 -16.49 9.88 2.25
C PRO A 131 -17.71 10.49 1.56
N GLU A 132 -17.76 10.56 0.22
CA GLU A 132 -18.90 11.15 -0.50
C GLU A 132 -20.19 10.35 -0.29
N THR A 133 -20.07 9.03 -0.24
CA THR A 133 -21.21 8.12 -0.06
C THR A 133 -21.36 7.62 1.37
N HIS A 134 -20.43 7.92 2.27
CA HIS A 134 -20.34 7.39 3.64
C HIS A 134 -20.36 5.86 3.66
N ARG A 135 -19.61 5.22 2.79
CA ARG A 135 -19.53 3.77 2.65
C ARG A 135 -18.15 3.23 2.97
N VAL A 136 -18.14 2.11 3.64
CA VAL A 136 -16.94 1.31 3.82
C VAL A 136 -16.99 0.15 2.85
N PHE A 137 -15.88 -0.08 2.14
CA PHE A 137 -15.70 -1.25 1.29
C PHE A 137 -14.60 -2.11 1.88
N THR A 138 -14.89 -3.38 2.12
CA THR A 138 -13.86 -4.37 2.43
C THR A 138 -13.76 -5.38 1.31
N PHE A 139 -12.51 -5.72 0.98
CA PHE A 139 -12.16 -6.56 -0.15
C PHE A 139 -11.80 -7.95 0.36
N ASN A 140 -12.56 -8.95 -0.07
CA ASN A 140 -12.54 -10.29 0.50
C ASN A 140 -11.64 -11.19 -0.35
N GLY A 141 -10.38 -11.33 0.03
CA GLY A 141 -9.33 -11.96 -0.77
C GLY A 141 -9.59 -13.43 -1.14
N ARG A 142 -10.32 -14.18 -0.31
CA ARG A 142 -10.63 -15.59 -0.61
C ARG A 142 -11.92 -15.80 -1.38
N SER A 143 -12.91 -14.94 -1.21
CA SER A 143 -14.18 -15.05 -1.95
C SER A 143 -14.18 -14.24 -3.25
N GLY A 144 -13.15 -13.43 -3.53
CA GLY A 144 -13.02 -12.70 -4.79
C GLY A 144 -14.07 -11.61 -5.00
N ASN A 145 -14.58 -11.03 -3.91
CA ASN A 145 -15.63 -10.02 -3.93
C ASN A 145 -15.37 -8.89 -2.93
N ALA A 146 -16.17 -7.83 -2.99
CA ALA A 146 -16.18 -6.78 -1.99
C ALA A 146 -17.50 -6.78 -1.22
N THR A 147 -17.46 -6.34 0.04
CA THR A 147 -18.65 -6.06 0.85
C THR A 147 -18.74 -4.55 1.10
N ALA A 148 -19.84 -3.94 0.66
CA ALA A 148 -20.16 -2.55 0.94
C ALA A 148 -21.00 -2.44 2.22
N ILE A 149 -20.62 -1.52 3.11
CA ILE A 149 -21.21 -1.31 4.44
C ILE A 149 -21.56 0.17 4.58
N ASP A 150 -22.73 0.50 5.10
CA ASP A 150 -23.06 1.88 5.50
C ASP A 150 -22.23 2.24 6.75
N ALA A 151 -21.39 3.26 6.65
CA ALA A 151 -20.50 3.65 7.73
C ALA A 151 -21.26 4.26 8.94
N ARG A 152 -22.48 4.74 8.74
CA ARG A 152 -23.30 5.40 9.77
C ARG A 152 -23.93 4.43 10.75
N ASP A 153 -24.31 3.22 10.30
CA ASP A 153 -25.01 2.25 11.15
C ASP A 153 -24.38 0.83 11.13
N GLY A 154 -23.44 0.56 10.22
CA GLY A 154 -22.78 -0.73 10.08
C GLY A 154 -23.57 -1.76 9.29
N SER A 155 -24.68 -1.38 8.65
CA SER A 155 -25.49 -2.30 7.84
C SER A 155 -24.77 -2.70 6.56
N VAL A 156 -24.84 -3.99 6.21
CA VAL A 156 -24.30 -4.50 4.94
C VAL A 156 -25.27 -4.12 3.82
N LEU A 157 -24.76 -3.37 2.85
CA LEU A 157 -25.54 -2.86 1.72
C LEU A 157 -25.51 -3.82 0.52
N LYS A 158 -24.33 -4.35 0.19
CA LYS A 158 -24.14 -5.13 -1.03
C LYS A 158 -22.90 -6.02 -0.93
N THR A 159 -22.97 -7.19 -1.56
CA THR A 159 -21.80 -7.96 -1.99
C THR A 159 -21.58 -7.71 -3.48
N ILE A 160 -20.36 -7.42 -3.90
CA ILE A 160 -20.00 -7.02 -5.26
C ILE A 160 -18.97 -8.02 -5.78
N GLU A 161 -19.31 -8.75 -6.82
CA GLU A 161 -18.39 -9.69 -7.46
C GLU A 161 -17.31 -8.95 -8.24
N LEU A 162 -16.04 -9.32 -8.02
CA LEU A 162 -14.89 -8.68 -8.65
C LEU A 162 -14.19 -9.57 -9.68
N GLY A 163 -14.49 -10.86 -9.68
CA GLY A 163 -13.98 -11.80 -10.68
C GLY A 163 -12.51 -12.22 -10.50
N GLY A 164 -11.86 -11.81 -9.42
CA GLY A 164 -10.47 -12.15 -9.10
C GLY A 164 -10.14 -11.86 -7.65
N LYS A 165 -8.87 -12.01 -7.27
CA LYS A 165 -8.37 -11.78 -5.91
C LYS A 165 -8.11 -10.28 -5.68
N PRO A 166 -8.98 -9.57 -4.93
CA PRO A 166 -8.74 -8.18 -4.63
C PRO A 166 -7.63 -8.02 -3.57
N GLU A 167 -6.81 -7.00 -3.78
CA GLU A 167 -5.75 -6.57 -2.87
C GLU A 167 -6.05 -5.15 -2.36
N PHE A 168 -5.09 -4.23 -2.42
CA PHE A 168 -5.22 -2.91 -1.83
C PHE A 168 -6.13 -1.98 -2.65
N PRO A 169 -7.10 -1.30 -2.00
CA PRO A 169 -7.97 -0.32 -2.62
C PRO A 169 -7.51 1.12 -2.37
N THR A 170 -8.02 2.05 -3.20
CA THR A 170 -7.98 3.49 -2.92
C THR A 170 -9.22 4.19 -3.44
N THR A 171 -9.47 5.45 -3.03
CA THR A 171 -10.59 6.27 -3.50
C THR A 171 -10.12 7.69 -3.82
N ASP A 172 -10.82 8.34 -4.74
CA ASP A 172 -10.63 9.77 -5.02
C ASP A 172 -11.43 10.67 -4.07
N GLY A 173 -12.23 10.07 -3.16
CA GLY A 173 -13.11 10.78 -2.24
C GLY A 173 -14.31 11.46 -2.91
N LYS A 174 -14.65 11.07 -4.15
CA LYS A 174 -15.75 11.61 -4.96
C LYS A 174 -16.62 10.51 -5.57
N GLY A 175 -16.70 9.38 -4.87
CA GLY A 175 -17.51 8.24 -5.28
C GLY A 175 -16.80 7.23 -6.20
N ASN A 176 -15.53 7.42 -6.54
CA ASN A 176 -14.78 6.42 -7.29
C ASN A 176 -13.88 5.61 -6.35
N VAL A 177 -13.96 4.30 -6.46
CA VAL A 177 -13.11 3.34 -5.76
C VAL A 177 -12.31 2.55 -6.77
N PHE A 178 -11.02 2.40 -6.51
CA PHE A 178 -10.11 1.63 -7.34
C PHE A 178 -9.51 0.50 -6.51
N VAL A 179 -9.41 -0.70 -7.05
CA VAL A 179 -8.85 -1.86 -6.36
C VAL A 179 -7.98 -2.69 -7.29
N ASN A 180 -6.81 -3.08 -6.80
CA ASN A 180 -5.93 -4.03 -7.47
C ASN A 180 -6.53 -5.44 -7.44
N ILE A 181 -6.48 -6.13 -8.58
CA ILE A 181 -6.86 -7.55 -8.69
C ILE A 181 -5.60 -8.35 -9.03
N GLU A 182 -5.00 -8.94 -8.01
CA GLU A 182 -3.67 -9.55 -8.06
C GLU A 182 -3.54 -10.62 -9.14
N ASP A 183 -4.47 -11.59 -9.16
CA ASP A 183 -4.43 -12.76 -10.05
C ASP A 183 -4.91 -12.47 -11.49
N LYS A 184 -5.33 -11.23 -11.77
CA LYS A 184 -5.77 -10.78 -13.10
C LYS A 184 -4.86 -9.72 -13.71
N ASN A 185 -3.91 -9.18 -12.95
CA ASN A 185 -3.03 -8.09 -13.40
C ASN A 185 -3.84 -6.88 -13.90
N GLU A 186 -4.84 -6.48 -13.11
CA GLU A 186 -5.73 -5.38 -13.47
C GLU A 186 -6.10 -4.53 -12.26
N ILE A 187 -6.61 -3.34 -12.54
CA ILE A 187 -7.29 -2.47 -11.59
C ILE A 187 -8.77 -2.43 -11.96
N ILE A 188 -9.64 -2.63 -10.98
CA ILE A 188 -11.07 -2.40 -11.12
C ILE A 188 -11.39 -0.97 -10.70
N HIS A 189 -12.22 -0.29 -11.51
CA HIS A 189 -12.91 0.94 -11.17
C HIS A 189 -14.35 0.61 -10.75
N LEU A 190 -14.69 0.92 -9.51
CA LEU A 190 -16.00 0.70 -8.89
C LEU A 190 -16.65 2.05 -8.55
N ASP A 191 -17.92 2.19 -8.88
CA ASP A 191 -18.75 3.31 -8.45
C ASP A 191 -19.31 3.04 -7.04
N ALA A 192 -18.95 3.89 -6.09
CA ALA A 192 -19.35 3.70 -4.70
C ALA A 192 -20.86 3.94 -4.47
N ALA A 193 -21.53 4.73 -5.28
CA ALA A 193 -22.95 5.04 -5.12
C ALA A 193 -23.86 3.94 -5.69
N THR A 194 -23.51 3.38 -6.87
CA THR A 194 -24.32 2.38 -7.55
C THR A 194 -23.85 0.95 -7.31
N PHE A 195 -22.62 0.77 -6.79
CA PHE A 195 -21.93 -0.52 -6.63
C PHE A 195 -21.60 -1.24 -7.96
N GLU A 196 -21.62 -0.50 -9.06
CA GLU A 196 -21.29 -1.03 -10.37
C GLU A 196 -19.79 -1.05 -10.60
N VAL A 197 -19.28 -2.18 -11.10
CA VAL A 197 -17.94 -2.25 -11.70
C VAL A 197 -18.00 -1.53 -13.04
N LYS A 198 -17.38 -0.36 -13.11
CA LYS A 198 -17.39 0.50 -14.31
C LYS A 198 -16.38 0.06 -15.35
N ALA A 199 -15.25 -0.47 -14.91
CA ALA A 199 -14.17 -0.87 -15.81
C ALA A 199 -13.19 -1.84 -15.15
N HIS A 200 -12.50 -2.59 -16.02
CA HIS A 200 -11.33 -3.41 -15.75
C HIS A 200 -10.18 -2.86 -16.59
N TRP A 201 -9.09 -2.46 -15.95
CA TRP A 201 -7.94 -1.86 -16.61
C TRP A 201 -6.71 -2.74 -16.47
N SER A 202 -6.21 -3.24 -17.59
CA SER A 202 -4.95 -3.99 -17.61
C SER A 202 -3.79 -3.08 -17.18
N ILE A 203 -2.94 -3.60 -16.34
CA ILE A 203 -1.72 -2.90 -15.87
C ILE A 203 -0.45 -3.37 -16.59
N ALA A 204 -0.59 -4.12 -17.69
CA ALA A 204 0.58 -4.56 -18.46
C ALA A 204 1.55 -3.39 -18.74
N PRO A 205 2.87 -3.58 -18.60
CA PRO A 205 3.56 -4.87 -18.51
C PRO A 205 3.75 -5.42 -17.08
N ALA A 206 3.22 -4.79 -16.04
CA ALA A 206 3.36 -5.26 -14.67
C ALA A 206 2.39 -6.39 -14.33
N GLU A 207 2.73 -7.14 -13.28
CA GLU A 207 2.00 -8.33 -12.83
C GLU A 207 1.84 -8.30 -11.30
N SER A 208 0.83 -9.02 -10.79
CA SER A 208 0.56 -9.19 -9.36
C SER A 208 0.57 -7.86 -8.59
N PRO A 209 -0.38 -6.94 -8.87
CA PRO A 209 -0.46 -5.68 -8.15
C PRO A 209 -0.87 -5.89 -6.70
N SER A 210 -0.20 -5.21 -5.77
CA SER A 210 -0.45 -5.28 -4.33
C SER A 210 -0.91 -3.91 -3.78
N GLY A 211 -0.02 -3.08 -3.24
CA GLY A 211 -0.35 -1.77 -2.72
C GLY A 211 -0.73 -0.74 -3.79
N MET A 212 -1.55 0.24 -3.43
CA MET A 212 -1.96 1.32 -4.32
C MET A 212 -2.01 2.65 -3.58
N ALA A 213 -1.53 3.72 -4.24
CA ALA A 213 -1.68 5.10 -3.81
C ALA A 213 -2.32 5.95 -4.91
N ILE A 214 -2.83 7.13 -4.55
CA ILE A 214 -3.54 8.01 -5.48
C ILE A 214 -3.05 9.46 -5.38
N ASP A 215 -2.84 10.10 -6.51
CA ASP A 215 -2.75 11.56 -6.68
C ASP A 215 -4.03 12.06 -7.33
N THR A 216 -4.94 12.60 -6.52
CA THR A 216 -6.22 13.11 -7.00
C THR A 216 -6.10 14.39 -7.82
N ALA A 217 -5.03 15.16 -7.62
CA ALA A 217 -4.79 16.41 -8.34
C ALA A 217 -4.35 16.18 -9.80
N GLN A 218 -3.54 15.14 -10.02
CA GLN A 218 -3.04 14.78 -11.35
C GLN A 218 -3.77 13.59 -11.96
N HIS A 219 -4.77 13.03 -11.26
CA HIS A 219 -5.54 11.84 -11.67
C HIS A 219 -4.64 10.62 -11.91
N ARG A 220 -3.72 10.33 -10.98
CA ARG A 220 -2.78 9.20 -11.08
C ARG A 220 -3.00 8.17 -9.98
N LEU A 221 -3.05 6.90 -10.37
CA LEU A 221 -2.89 5.77 -9.46
C LEU A 221 -1.45 5.29 -9.55
N PHE A 222 -0.90 4.91 -8.42
CA PHE A 222 0.42 4.30 -8.29
C PHE A 222 0.24 2.89 -7.72
N SER A 223 0.27 1.88 -8.58
CA SER A 223 0.12 0.48 -8.19
C SER A 223 1.49 -0.18 -8.15
N VAL A 224 1.89 -0.66 -6.98
CA VAL A 224 3.16 -1.39 -6.80
C VAL A 224 2.92 -2.87 -7.05
N CYS A 225 3.81 -3.48 -7.84
CA CYS A 225 3.60 -4.79 -8.43
C CYS A 225 4.84 -5.66 -8.24
N ASP A 226 4.66 -6.98 -8.32
CA ASP A 226 5.78 -7.91 -8.43
C ASP A 226 6.65 -7.58 -9.66
N GLY A 227 7.84 -8.16 -9.72
CA GLY A 227 8.79 -7.84 -10.79
C GLY A 227 9.47 -6.49 -10.65
N LYS A 228 9.40 -5.87 -9.45
CA LYS A 228 10.08 -4.59 -9.13
C LYS A 228 9.58 -3.41 -9.94
N LEU A 229 8.30 -3.36 -10.20
CA LEU A 229 7.66 -2.29 -10.96
C LEU A 229 6.55 -1.60 -10.17
N MET A 230 6.48 -0.29 -10.29
CA MET A 230 5.28 0.50 -9.99
C MET A 230 4.68 0.96 -11.32
N VAL A 231 3.39 0.71 -11.51
CA VAL A 231 2.64 1.20 -12.67
C VAL A 231 1.96 2.51 -12.29
N VAL A 232 2.08 3.49 -13.16
CA VAL A 232 1.35 4.75 -13.06
C VAL A 232 0.19 4.71 -14.04
N VAL A 233 -1.04 4.85 -13.53
CA VAL A 233 -2.27 4.78 -14.35
C VAL A 233 -3.02 6.10 -14.27
N ASP A 234 -3.46 6.62 -15.39
CA ASP A 234 -4.42 7.72 -15.45
C ASP A 234 -5.82 7.17 -15.17
N TYR A 235 -6.40 7.49 -14.02
CA TYR A 235 -7.67 6.90 -13.61
C TYR A 235 -8.92 7.52 -14.27
N GLN A 236 -8.76 8.57 -15.07
CA GLN A 236 -9.87 9.05 -15.92
C GLN A 236 -10.03 8.20 -17.17
N SER A 237 -8.92 7.70 -17.70
CA SER A 237 -8.91 6.90 -18.94
C SER A 237 -8.62 5.42 -18.75
N GLY A 238 -8.11 5.02 -17.58
CA GLY A 238 -7.66 3.65 -17.30
C GLY A 238 -6.35 3.28 -18.01
N LYS A 239 -5.64 4.23 -18.59
CA LYS A 239 -4.42 3.96 -19.38
C LYS A 239 -3.17 3.99 -18.51
N VAL A 240 -2.29 3.04 -18.74
CA VAL A 240 -0.93 3.08 -18.21
C VAL A 240 -0.19 4.25 -18.81
N VAL A 241 0.29 5.16 -17.96
CA VAL A 241 1.08 6.33 -18.35
C VAL A 241 2.55 5.95 -18.48
N THR A 242 3.09 5.25 -17.47
CA THR A 242 4.47 4.79 -17.42
C THR A 242 4.66 3.72 -16.35
N THR A 243 5.86 3.19 -16.28
CA THR A 243 6.31 2.32 -15.19
C THR A 243 7.55 2.90 -14.53
N VAL A 244 7.71 2.67 -13.23
CA VAL A 244 8.84 3.15 -12.43
C VAL A 244 9.49 1.97 -11.73
N PRO A 245 10.83 1.80 -11.80
CA PRO A 245 11.50 0.73 -11.07
C PRO A 245 11.44 0.96 -9.57
N ILE A 246 11.13 -0.10 -8.82
CA ILE A 246 11.08 -0.13 -7.35
C ILE A 246 11.88 -1.33 -6.82
N GLY A 247 11.89 -1.55 -5.49
CA GLY A 247 12.53 -2.72 -4.90
C GLY A 247 11.67 -3.99 -5.00
N ASP A 248 12.16 -5.07 -4.40
CA ASP A 248 11.58 -6.42 -4.49
C ASP A 248 10.59 -6.72 -3.38
N GLY A 249 9.48 -7.39 -3.75
CA GLY A 249 8.39 -7.73 -2.84
C GLY A 249 7.70 -6.50 -2.26
N PRO A 250 7.19 -5.60 -3.11
CA PRO A 250 6.41 -4.45 -2.67
C PRO A 250 5.05 -4.93 -2.14
N ASP A 251 4.52 -4.24 -1.11
CA ASP A 251 3.23 -4.59 -0.54
C ASP A 251 2.36 -3.36 -0.23
N ALA A 252 2.96 -2.24 0.10
CA ALA A 252 2.23 -1.00 0.33
C ALA A 252 2.80 0.17 -0.48
N ALA A 253 1.92 1.09 -0.86
CA ALA A 253 2.24 2.36 -1.48
C ALA A 253 1.58 3.51 -0.72
N ALA A 254 2.21 4.68 -0.73
CA ALA A 254 1.65 5.91 -0.20
C ALA A 254 2.05 7.09 -1.08
N TYR A 255 1.20 8.12 -1.15
CA TYR A 255 1.49 9.37 -1.84
C TYR A 255 1.40 10.55 -0.90
N ASP A 256 2.42 11.38 -0.92
CA ASP A 256 2.49 12.64 -0.19
C ASP A 256 2.26 13.82 -1.15
N PRO A 257 1.08 14.44 -1.14
CA PRO A 257 0.81 15.59 -2.00
C PRO A 257 1.62 16.82 -1.60
N GLY A 258 1.99 16.96 -0.32
CA GLY A 258 2.77 18.08 0.19
C GLY A 258 4.20 18.12 -0.35
N THR A 259 4.81 16.97 -0.49
CA THR A 259 6.16 16.83 -1.06
C THR A 259 6.16 16.29 -2.49
N ARG A 260 5.00 15.92 -3.05
CA ARG A 260 4.85 15.26 -4.36
C ARG A 260 5.75 14.02 -4.45
N THR A 261 5.59 13.12 -3.49
CA THR A 261 6.45 11.94 -3.37
C THR A 261 5.60 10.69 -3.22
N VAL A 262 5.91 9.65 -4.00
CA VAL A 262 5.33 8.31 -3.87
C VAL A 262 6.32 7.42 -3.16
N PHE A 263 5.82 6.56 -2.29
CA PHE A 263 6.60 5.57 -1.54
C PHE A 263 6.14 4.16 -1.90
N SER A 264 7.10 3.23 -1.97
CA SER A 264 6.86 1.79 -2.07
C SER A 264 7.72 1.06 -1.04
N SER A 265 7.09 0.33 -0.13
CA SER A 265 7.80 -0.51 0.84
C SER A 265 8.05 -1.90 0.25
N ASN A 266 9.32 -2.30 0.17
CA ASN A 266 9.76 -3.48 -0.56
C ASN A 266 10.34 -4.50 0.44
N GLY A 267 9.49 -5.44 0.86
CA GLY A 267 9.77 -6.31 1.99
C GLY A 267 10.82 -7.38 1.72
N GLN A 268 11.00 -7.85 0.49
CA GLN A 268 11.94 -8.92 0.18
C GLN A 268 13.38 -8.45 0.19
N ASP A 269 13.67 -7.29 -0.36
CA ASP A 269 15.03 -6.72 -0.34
C ASP A 269 15.29 -5.79 0.85
N GLY A 270 14.25 -5.44 1.60
CA GLY A 270 14.36 -4.58 2.78
C GLY A 270 14.67 -3.13 2.43
N THR A 271 13.97 -2.59 1.44
CA THR A 271 14.13 -1.21 0.99
C THR A 271 12.80 -0.44 1.01
N LEU A 272 12.91 0.88 1.03
CA LEU A 272 11.85 1.82 0.69
C LEU A 272 12.25 2.53 -0.60
N THR A 273 11.44 2.41 -1.64
CA THR A 273 11.61 3.26 -2.82
C THR A 273 10.87 4.57 -2.60
N VAL A 274 11.57 5.68 -2.79
CA VAL A 274 11.07 7.05 -2.68
C VAL A 274 11.10 7.66 -4.06
N VAL A 275 9.93 7.94 -4.63
CA VAL A 275 9.79 8.42 -6.00
C VAL A 275 9.33 9.88 -5.99
N LYS A 276 10.20 10.79 -6.38
CA LYS A 276 9.83 12.20 -6.57
C LYS A 276 9.01 12.33 -7.84
N VAL A 277 7.83 12.95 -7.73
CA VAL A 277 6.96 13.24 -8.88
C VAL A 277 7.27 14.66 -9.40
N GLU A 278 7.83 14.73 -10.57
CA GLU A 278 8.16 15.96 -11.26
C GLU A 278 7.07 16.34 -12.29
N ALA A 279 7.23 17.49 -12.94
CA ALA A 279 6.31 17.91 -13.99
C ALA A 279 6.34 16.95 -15.20
N HIS A 280 5.25 16.91 -15.97
CA HIS A 280 5.13 16.14 -17.21
C HIS A 280 5.32 14.62 -17.00
N ASP A 281 4.72 14.07 -15.94
CA ASP A 281 4.77 12.63 -15.59
C ASP A 281 6.20 12.07 -15.54
N GLN A 282 7.15 12.85 -15.02
CA GLN A 282 8.50 12.37 -14.75
C GLN A 282 8.61 11.89 -13.31
N TYR A 283 9.19 10.72 -13.13
CA TYR A 283 9.28 10.02 -11.85
C TYR A 283 10.75 9.68 -11.58
N MET A 284 11.27 10.17 -10.45
CA MET A 284 12.67 10.03 -10.06
C MET A 284 12.78 9.12 -8.83
N PRO A 285 13.03 7.81 -9.02
CA PRO A 285 13.17 6.87 -7.91
C PRO A 285 14.51 7.01 -7.20
N ALA A 286 14.48 6.89 -5.89
CA ALA A 286 15.64 6.73 -5.02
C ALA A 286 15.37 5.60 -4.02
N THR A 287 16.40 4.91 -3.56
CA THR A 287 16.28 3.77 -2.65
C THR A 287 16.84 4.10 -1.29
N VAL A 288 16.07 3.78 -0.25
CA VAL A 288 16.47 3.88 1.17
C VAL A 288 16.55 2.47 1.75
N GLN A 289 17.63 2.17 2.45
CA GLN A 289 17.76 0.88 3.14
C GLN A 289 16.87 0.85 4.37
N THR A 290 16.12 -0.23 4.52
CA THR A 290 15.26 -0.50 5.66
C THR A 290 15.57 -1.88 6.24
N LYS A 291 14.57 -2.73 6.45
CA LYS A 291 14.75 -4.08 6.98
C LYS A 291 13.95 -5.08 6.19
N LYS A 292 14.50 -6.26 5.92
CA LYS A 292 13.75 -7.36 5.30
C LYS A 292 12.49 -7.65 6.10
N GLY A 293 11.37 -7.82 5.39
CA GLY A 293 10.05 -8.00 5.96
C GLY A 293 9.31 -6.69 6.30
N ALA A 294 9.96 -5.52 6.19
CA ALA A 294 9.29 -4.22 6.33
C ALA A 294 8.52 -3.90 5.04
N ARG A 295 7.35 -4.52 4.87
CA ARG A 295 6.57 -4.52 3.62
C ARG A 295 5.35 -3.60 3.65
N THR A 296 4.78 -3.33 4.83
CA THR A 296 3.61 -2.46 5.00
C THR A 296 3.99 -1.14 5.63
N MET A 297 3.32 -0.07 5.23
CA MET A 297 3.64 1.29 5.68
C MET A 297 2.40 2.15 5.92
N ALA A 298 2.60 3.21 6.71
CA ALA A 298 1.72 4.37 6.76
C ALA A 298 2.53 5.66 6.61
N LEU A 299 1.88 6.69 6.09
CA LEU A 299 2.44 8.03 5.91
C LEU A 299 1.68 9.03 6.78
N ASP A 300 2.38 9.75 7.64
CA ASP A 300 1.85 10.92 8.34
C ASP A 300 2.00 12.15 7.44
N LEU A 301 0.90 12.59 6.87
CA LEU A 301 0.86 13.74 5.96
C LEU A 301 1.21 15.08 6.64
N LYS A 302 1.13 15.16 7.96
CA LYS A 302 1.47 16.39 8.70
C LYS A 302 2.97 16.57 8.90
N THR A 303 3.69 15.48 9.15
CA THR A 303 5.13 15.51 9.43
C THR A 303 5.96 14.92 8.29
N HIS A 304 5.31 14.36 7.27
CA HIS A 304 5.92 13.64 6.15
C HIS A 304 6.71 12.39 6.59
N LYS A 305 6.51 11.90 7.82
CA LYS A 305 7.15 10.68 8.33
C LYS A 305 6.50 9.43 7.73
N VAL A 306 7.33 8.45 7.39
CA VAL A 306 6.91 7.12 6.95
C VAL A 306 7.16 6.12 8.07
N TYR A 307 6.15 5.32 8.39
CA TYR A 307 6.19 4.27 9.41
C TYR A 307 6.12 2.91 8.72
N LEU A 308 7.08 2.03 8.97
CA LEU A 308 7.14 0.68 8.41
C LEU A 308 7.05 -0.36 9.53
N SER A 309 6.12 -1.31 9.39
CA SER A 309 6.04 -2.46 10.30
C SER A 309 7.21 -3.42 10.06
N SER A 310 7.89 -3.85 11.13
CA SER A 310 9.05 -4.74 11.04
C SER A 310 9.21 -5.59 12.30
N ALA A 311 9.87 -6.75 12.17
CA ALA A 311 10.30 -7.56 13.29
C ALA A 311 11.62 -8.27 12.99
N ASP A 312 12.19 -8.92 13.99
CA ASP A 312 13.29 -9.86 13.81
C ASP A 312 12.74 -11.26 13.49
N TYR A 313 13.43 -11.97 12.62
CA TYR A 313 13.08 -13.33 12.25
C TYR A 313 14.08 -14.32 12.79
N GLY A 314 13.60 -15.45 13.28
CA GLY A 314 14.44 -16.61 13.61
C GLY A 314 14.92 -17.34 12.36
N SER A 315 15.52 -18.50 12.55
CA SER A 315 15.88 -19.38 11.43
C SER A 315 14.62 -19.94 10.76
N SER A 316 14.65 -20.06 9.43
CA SER A 316 13.60 -20.79 8.73
C SER A 316 13.61 -22.26 9.14
N PRO A 317 12.43 -22.86 9.42
CA PRO A 317 12.34 -24.31 9.61
C PRO A 317 12.87 -25.06 8.38
N ALA A 318 13.22 -26.33 8.56
CA ALA A 318 13.61 -27.17 7.43
C ALA A 318 12.43 -27.32 6.44
N ALA A 319 12.72 -27.25 5.15
CA ALA A 319 11.73 -27.49 4.10
C ALA A 319 11.17 -28.90 4.21
N THR A 320 9.88 -29.07 3.98
CA THR A 320 9.17 -30.37 3.92
C THR A 320 8.46 -30.51 2.58
N ALA A 321 8.07 -31.72 2.22
CA ALA A 321 7.29 -31.93 0.98
C ALA A 321 5.96 -31.16 0.96
N SER A 322 5.33 -30.96 2.12
CA SER A 322 4.09 -30.20 2.28
C SER A 322 4.32 -28.69 2.45
N ASN A 323 5.54 -28.24 2.79
CA ASN A 323 5.92 -26.85 2.93
C ASN A 323 7.37 -26.67 2.44
N PRO A 324 7.57 -26.55 1.12
CA PRO A 324 8.92 -26.43 0.52
C PRO A 324 9.62 -25.11 0.82
N HIS A 325 8.88 -24.07 1.21
CA HIS A 325 9.40 -22.73 1.52
C HIS A 325 8.86 -22.23 2.87
N PRO A 326 9.27 -22.83 4.01
CA PRO A 326 8.76 -22.43 5.31
C PRO A 326 9.23 -21.01 5.66
N ARG A 327 8.31 -20.18 6.07
CA ARG A 327 8.62 -18.84 6.56
C ARG A 327 9.30 -18.92 7.92
N PRO A 328 10.31 -18.08 8.19
CA PRO A 328 10.91 -18.00 9.52
C PRO A 328 9.90 -17.49 10.53
N SER A 329 10.02 -17.95 11.77
CA SER A 329 9.19 -17.44 12.87
C SER A 329 9.62 -16.01 13.24
N ILE A 330 8.64 -15.20 13.64
CA ILE A 330 8.90 -13.89 14.23
C ILE A 330 9.48 -14.10 15.62
N VAL A 331 10.58 -13.41 15.95
CA VAL A 331 11.15 -13.41 17.30
C VAL A 331 10.17 -12.69 18.24
N PRO A 332 9.69 -13.33 19.31
CA PRO A 332 8.75 -12.72 20.24
C PRO A 332 9.28 -11.40 20.82
N GLY A 333 8.43 -10.37 20.86
CA GLY A 333 8.78 -9.05 21.38
C GLY A 333 9.68 -8.19 20.49
N SER A 334 9.98 -8.65 19.26
CA SER A 334 10.81 -7.89 18.33
C SER A 334 10.02 -6.96 17.40
N PHE A 335 8.68 -7.01 17.44
CA PHE A 335 7.84 -6.19 16.59
C PHE A 335 8.02 -4.70 16.90
N LYS A 336 8.23 -3.92 15.87
CA LYS A 336 8.49 -2.48 15.95
C LYS A 336 8.09 -1.77 14.67
N LEU A 337 7.87 -0.49 14.79
CA LEU A 337 7.75 0.41 13.65
C LEU A 337 9.10 1.08 13.40
N LEU A 338 9.58 1.04 12.19
CA LEU A 338 10.70 1.86 11.73
C LEU A 338 10.14 3.21 11.33
N VAL A 339 10.77 4.29 11.77
CA VAL A 339 10.37 5.67 11.46
C VAL A 339 11.38 6.29 10.52
N LEU A 340 10.92 6.72 9.35
CA LEU A 340 11.77 7.39 8.36
C LEU A 340 11.29 8.83 8.18
N SER A 341 12.24 9.74 8.08
CA SER A 341 11.97 11.15 7.76
C SER A 341 13.08 11.75 6.89
N GLN A 342 12.86 12.93 6.39
CA GLN A 342 13.87 13.73 5.67
C GLN A 342 14.86 14.36 6.63
#